data_953a89e526d63c96258a70dbe3c03548
#
_entry.id   953a89e526d63c96258a70dbe3c03548
#
_cell.length_a   1.000
_cell.length_b   1.000
_cell.length_c   1.000
_cell.angle_alpha   90.00
_cell.angle_beta   90.00
_cell.angle_gamma   90.00
#
_symmetry.space_group_name_H-M   'P 1'
#
loop_
_entity.id
_entity.type
_entity.pdbx_description
1 polymer ?
#
loop_
_entity_poly.entity_id
_entity_poly.type
_entity_poly.pdbx_seq_one_letter_code
_entity_poly.pdbx_strand_id
1 'polypeptide(L)'
;MAVAAGAGAGAGAGGGRAQRSGWLEVLVRERWHRVLVHLGEDALVLSCDERPDGAAHNGLGGNGASPGGSPTAAGVRTAFTDPPEQVPESLSNQKRRVKVLKQELGGLGISIKGGKENKMPILISKIFKGLAADQTQALYVGDAILAVNGTDLRDATHDEAVQALKRAGKEVLLEVKYMREATPYVKKGSPVSEIGWETPPPESPRLGSASSDPLLQLSLSVNRDKKTIPLKMCYATHNMAVSDPENRLIEVHSPDGKHTVVLRSKDSATTQAWFNAIHSSINDLIPRVVAEVRDQLGKTGIAGSREIRHLGWLAEKVPGENEKHWKPALVVLTEKDLLIYESMPRMKEAWFSPLHTYPLLATRLVHSGPGKGSPQSGVDLSFATRTGTRQGIETHLFRTETSRDLSLWTRNIVQGCHNSAELITEITTSCTYKNQECHLTIHYEHGFSLSTEPQDGAFSKTIVQYPYEKLKMSSDDGIRMLYLDFGGKDGELQLDLHSCPKPIVFIIHSFLSAKITRLGLVA
;
A
#
# COMPACT_ATOMS: atom_id res chain seq x y z
N MET A 1 17.47 -12.24 61.72
CA MET A 1 18.88 -11.94 61.45
C MET A 1 19.06 -11.54 60.00
N ALA A 2 19.45 -10.31 59.81
CA ALA A 2 20.32 -9.73 58.80
C ALA A 2 19.83 -9.78 57.35
N VAL A 3 19.30 -8.71 56.83
CA VAL A 3 19.87 -7.50 56.21
C VAL A 3 20.73 -7.80 55.01
N ALA A 4 20.27 -7.38 53.85
CA ALA A 4 21.06 -6.56 52.93
C ALA A 4 20.17 -5.92 51.87
N ALA A 5 20.15 -4.62 51.87
CA ALA A 5 19.62 -3.73 50.87
C ALA A 5 20.49 -3.73 49.63
N GLY A 6 19.87 -3.58 48.49
CA GLY A 6 20.50 -3.31 47.20
C GLY A 6 19.62 -2.40 46.38
N ALA A 7 19.91 -1.13 46.39
CA ALA A 7 19.37 -0.14 45.47
C ALA A 7 19.82 -0.43 44.05
N GLY A 8 18.91 -0.44 43.09
CA GLY A 8 19.19 -0.57 41.69
C GLY A 8 18.29 0.33 40.87
N ALA A 9 18.90 1.30 40.30
CA ALA A 9 18.44 2.39 39.48
C ALA A 9 17.33 2.05 38.50
N GLY A 10 16.33 2.92 38.41
CA GLY A 10 15.39 3.00 37.35
C GLY A 10 16.09 3.40 36.05
N ALA A 11 16.13 2.47 35.10
CA ALA A 11 16.42 2.79 33.71
C ALA A 11 15.10 2.97 33.00
N GLY A 12 14.75 4.22 32.67
CA GLY A 12 13.73 4.57 31.73
C GLY A 12 14.13 4.01 30.35
N ALA A 13 13.50 2.93 29.95
CA ALA A 13 13.61 2.41 28.59
C ALA A 13 12.81 3.29 27.66
N GLY A 14 13.41 4.41 27.23
CA GLY A 14 13.11 5.02 25.95
C GLY A 14 13.58 4.07 24.87
N GLY A 15 12.69 3.20 24.38
CA GLY A 15 12.95 2.31 23.27
C GLY A 15 13.03 3.13 21.97
N GLY A 16 14.24 3.67 21.68
CA GLY A 16 14.57 4.16 20.36
C GLY A 16 14.43 3.00 19.38
N ARG A 17 13.41 3.08 18.52
CA ARG A 17 13.20 2.11 17.44
C ARG A 17 14.46 2.03 16.60
N ALA A 18 14.93 0.84 16.36
CA ALA A 18 16.10 0.56 15.56
C ALA A 18 15.80 1.00 14.11
N GLN A 19 16.36 2.12 13.71
CA GLN A 19 16.44 2.53 12.33
C GLN A 19 17.21 1.44 11.57
N ARG A 20 16.61 0.95 10.47
CA ARG A 20 17.23 -0.10 9.66
C ARG A 20 17.70 0.48 8.34
N SER A 21 18.93 0.18 7.97
CA SER A 21 19.48 0.55 6.67
C SER A 21 20.14 -0.66 6.02
N GLY A 22 20.07 -0.74 4.70
CA GLY A 22 20.71 -1.80 3.96
C GLY A 22 20.43 -1.76 2.47
N TRP A 23 21.19 -2.56 1.73
CA TRP A 23 21.05 -2.68 0.28
C TRP A 23 19.93 -3.65 -0.07
N LEU A 24 18.99 -3.18 -0.88
CA LEU A 24 17.95 -3.96 -1.54
C LEU A 24 17.94 -3.64 -3.02
N GLU A 25 17.12 -4.34 -3.78
CA GLU A 25 16.80 -4.00 -5.16
C GLU A 25 15.34 -3.56 -5.25
N VAL A 26 15.08 -2.53 -6.07
CA VAL A 26 13.72 -2.04 -6.36
C VAL A 26 13.38 -2.32 -7.82
N LEU A 27 12.15 -2.76 -8.05
CA LEU A 27 11.64 -2.99 -9.40
C LEU A 27 11.12 -1.67 -10.00
N VAL A 28 11.75 -1.22 -11.09
CA VAL A 28 11.31 -0.03 -11.86
C VAL A 28 11.29 -0.38 -13.34
N ARG A 29 10.13 -0.21 -14.00
CA ARG A 29 9.96 -0.52 -15.43
C ARG A 29 10.53 -1.91 -15.82
N GLU A 30 10.11 -2.94 -15.08
CA GLU A 30 10.50 -4.33 -15.29
C GLU A 30 12.01 -4.63 -15.12
N ARG A 31 12.75 -3.72 -14.48
CA ARG A 31 14.18 -3.89 -14.18
C ARG A 31 14.47 -3.71 -12.71
N TRP A 32 15.37 -4.54 -12.20
CA TRP A 32 15.85 -4.45 -10.83
C TRP A 32 17.00 -3.45 -10.73
N HIS A 33 16.90 -2.52 -9.78
CA HIS A 33 17.90 -1.51 -9.48
C HIS A 33 18.32 -1.61 -8.04
N ARG A 34 19.62 -1.65 -7.81
CA ARG A 34 20.18 -1.67 -6.46
C ARG A 34 20.03 -0.30 -5.81
N VAL A 35 19.48 -0.28 -4.61
CA VAL A 35 19.21 0.93 -3.84
C VAL A 35 19.60 0.75 -2.38
N LEU A 36 20.08 1.81 -1.76
CA LEU A 36 20.21 1.87 -0.31
C LEU A 36 18.85 2.24 0.27
N VAL A 37 18.32 1.37 1.08
CA VAL A 37 17.03 1.55 1.76
C VAL A 37 17.28 1.92 3.20
N HIS A 38 16.65 3.00 3.65
CA HIS A 38 16.64 3.43 5.04
C HIS A 38 15.21 3.47 5.54
N LEU A 39 14.93 2.71 6.60
CA LEU A 39 13.63 2.71 7.29
C LEU A 39 13.70 3.68 8.47
N GLY A 40 12.93 4.76 8.39
CA GLY A 40 12.67 5.69 9.48
C GLY A 40 11.45 5.28 10.31
N GLU A 41 11.00 6.16 11.17
CA GLU A 41 9.82 5.92 12.02
C GLU A 41 8.52 5.88 11.21
N ASP A 42 8.39 6.75 10.22
CA ASP A 42 7.17 6.98 9.44
C ASP A 42 7.39 6.93 7.92
N ALA A 43 8.62 6.69 7.47
CA ALA A 43 8.96 6.71 6.06
C ALA A 43 10.05 5.71 5.69
N LEU A 44 9.98 5.22 4.46
CA LEU A 44 11.01 4.45 3.79
C LEU A 44 11.70 5.35 2.78
N VAL A 45 13.03 5.50 2.90
CA VAL A 45 13.85 6.31 1.99
C VAL A 45 14.68 5.40 1.12
N LEU A 46 14.48 5.51 -0.19
CA LEU A 46 15.26 4.81 -1.22
C LEU A 46 16.26 5.79 -1.83
N SER A 47 17.55 5.40 -1.88
CA SER A 47 18.59 6.20 -2.52
C SER A 47 19.42 5.35 -3.45
N CYS A 48 19.74 5.89 -4.63
CA CYS A 48 20.71 5.26 -5.53
C CYS A 48 22.13 5.63 -5.12
N ASP A 49 23.05 4.66 -5.17
CA ASP A 49 24.49 4.93 -5.01
C ASP A 49 25.06 5.24 -6.39
N GLU A 50 25.70 6.40 -6.54
CA GLU A 50 26.41 6.80 -7.76
C GLU A 50 27.79 6.11 -7.88
N ARG A 51 28.08 5.06 -7.13
CA ARG A 51 29.37 4.37 -7.31
C ARG A 51 29.34 3.55 -8.59
N PRO A 52 30.32 3.78 -9.49
CA PRO A 52 30.46 2.92 -10.66
C PRO A 52 30.80 1.49 -10.20
N ASP A 53 30.09 0.52 -10.74
CA ASP A 53 30.37 -0.91 -10.57
C ASP A 53 31.81 -1.22 -10.97
N GLY A 54 32.66 -1.52 -10.02
CA GLY A 54 34.04 -1.90 -10.30
C GLY A 54 34.94 -2.05 -9.08
N ALA A 55 34.55 -2.85 -8.09
CA ALA A 55 35.54 -3.48 -7.19
C ALA A 55 34.93 -4.74 -6.56
N ALA A 56 35.11 -5.85 -7.25
CA ALA A 56 35.00 -7.17 -6.63
C ALA A 56 36.15 -7.33 -5.63
N HIS A 57 35.82 -7.33 -4.34
CA HIS A 57 36.74 -7.80 -3.31
C HIS A 57 36.88 -9.33 -3.40
N ASN A 58 37.97 -9.78 -4.03
CA ASN A 58 38.56 -11.07 -3.69
C ASN A 58 39.63 -10.79 -2.61
N GLY A 59 39.26 -11.07 -1.38
CA GLY A 59 40.21 -11.18 -0.29
C GLY A 59 40.39 -12.64 0.06
N LEU A 60 41.54 -13.20 -0.23
CA LEU A 60 42.13 -14.28 0.56
C LEU A 60 43.63 -14.30 0.26
N GLY A 61 44.40 -14.31 1.31
CA GLY A 61 45.82 -14.10 1.36
C GLY A 61 46.68 -15.22 0.81
N GLY A 62 47.97 -14.91 0.66
CA GLY A 62 49.03 -15.89 0.44
C GLY A 62 50.29 -15.25 -0.17
N ASN A 63 51.33 -15.19 0.60
CA ASN A 63 52.71 -14.74 0.33
C ASN A 63 53.36 -15.31 -0.94
N GLY A 64 54.23 -14.52 -1.55
CA GLY A 64 55.43 -15.07 -2.22
C GLY A 64 55.89 -14.39 -3.50
N ALA A 65 56.94 -13.56 -3.36
CA ALA A 65 58.07 -13.34 -4.28
C ALA A 65 57.87 -13.14 -5.81
N SER A 66 58.37 -12.00 -6.28
CA SER A 66 58.73 -11.63 -7.67
C SER A 66 59.85 -12.51 -8.27
N PRO A 67 60.37 -12.32 -9.55
CA PRO A 67 60.05 -11.32 -10.59
C PRO A 67 60.06 -11.88 -12.05
N GLY A 68 59.65 -11.05 -13.01
CA GLY A 68 60.18 -11.08 -14.37
C GLY A 68 59.23 -11.36 -15.53
N GLY A 69 59.14 -10.40 -16.49
CA GLY A 69 58.72 -10.69 -17.86
C GLY A 69 57.60 -9.80 -18.41
N SER A 70 57.97 -8.76 -19.15
CA SER A 70 57.10 -7.96 -20.07
C SER A 70 56.84 -8.71 -21.39
N PRO A 71 56.17 -8.12 -22.40
CA PRO A 71 54.75 -7.74 -22.52
C PRO A 71 54.09 -8.36 -23.76
N THR A 72 52.78 -8.43 -23.81
CA THR A 72 52.08 -8.33 -25.11
C THR A 72 50.56 -8.23 -24.95
N ALA A 73 49.98 -7.35 -25.80
CA ALA A 73 48.63 -7.32 -26.37
C ALA A 73 47.46 -6.84 -25.50
N ALA A 74 47.14 -5.59 -25.75
CA ALA A 74 45.89 -4.86 -25.80
C ALA A 74 44.59 -5.68 -25.78
N GLY A 75 43.88 -5.59 -24.66
CA GLY A 75 42.44 -5.80 -24.57
C GLY A 75 41.79 -4.49 -24.16
N VAL A 76 41.08 -3.84 -25.06
CA VAL A 76 40.37 -2.59 -24.83
C VAL A 76 39.22 -2.88 -23.87
N ARG A 77 39.36 -2.52 -22.61
CA ARG A 77 38.25 -2.43 -21.64
C ARG A 77 37.67 -1.02 -21.71
N THR A 78 36.48 -0.89 -22.28
CA THR A 78 35.69 0.34 -22.23
C THR A 78 35.21 0.60 -20.81
N ALA A 79 35.93 1.43 -20.09
CA ALA A 79 35.50 1.99 -18.84
C ALA A 79 34.47 3.11 -19.12
N PHE A 80 33.24 2.92 -18.71
CA PHE A 80 32.24 3.98 -18.66
C PHE A 80 32.46 4.79 -17.37
N THR A 81 33.15 5.89 -17.47
CA THR A 81 33.16 6.93 -16.45
C THR A 81 32.57 8.18 -17.08
N ASP A 82 31.39 8.64 -16.59
CA ASP A 82 30.92 9.98 -16.94
C ASP A 82 31.82 11.00 -16.25
N PRO A 83 32.42 11.96 -16.98
CA PRO A 83 33.16 13.04 -16.36
C PRO A 83 32.17 13.99 -15.68
N PRO A 84 32.55 14.65 -14.57
CA PRO A 84 31.78 15.73 -13.99
C PRO A 84 31.80 16.91 -14.93
N GLU A 85 30.75 17.04 -15.74
CA GLU A 85 30.61 18.16 -16.67
C GLU A 85 30.12 19.40 -15.93
N GLN A 86 31.05 20.18 -15.43
CA GLN A 86 30.80 21.57 -15.13
C GLN A 86 30.86 22.34 -16.45
N VAL A 87 29.72 22.53 -17.09
CA VAL A 87 29.62 23.46 -18.22
C VAL A 87 29.92 24.86 -17.70
N PRO A 88 30.90 25.57 -18.24
CA PRO A 88 31.21 26.92 -17.80
C PRO A 88 29.99 27.83 -17.87
N GLU A 89 29.75 28.67 -16.86
CA GLU A 89 28.59 29.56 -16.80
C GLU A 89 28.55 30.53 -18.01
N SER A 90 29.72 30.87 -18.56
CA SER A 90 29.88 31.69 -19.77
C SER A 90 29.21 31.10 -21.03
N LEU A 91 28.97 29.77 -21.07
CA LEU A 91 28.34 29.11 -22.22
C LEU A 91 26.83 28.98 -22.12
N SER A 92 26.26 29.35 -20.99
CA SER A 92 24.80 29.31 -20.79
C SER A 92 24.12 30.35 -21.71
N ASN A 93 23.13 29.88 -22.48
CA ASN A 93 22.38 30.68 -23.44
C ASN A 93 23.18 31.30 -24.63
N GLN A 94 24.45 30.96 -24.78
CA GLN A 94 25.25 31.42 -25.92
C GLN A 94 25.11 30.47 -27.13
N LYS A 95 24.87 31.03 -28.32
CA LYS A 95 24.82 30.30 -29.57
C LYS A 95 26.27 29.93 -30.00
N ARG A 96 26.53 28.66 -30.26
CA ARG A 96 27.85 28.14 -30.67
C ARG A 96 27.75 27.39 -31.97
N ARG A 97 28.81 27.39 -32.76
CA ARG A 97 28.95 26.58 -33.97
C ARG A 97 30.04 25.55 -33.73
N VAL A 98 29.69 24.28 -33.87
CA VAL A 98 30.61 23.16 -33.64
C VAL A 98 30.69 22.31 -34.89
N LYS A 99 31.90 22.16 -35.40
CA LYS A 99 32.18 21.26 -36.55
C LYS A 99 32.46 19.85 -36.04
N VAL A 100 31.73 18.88 -36.50
CA VAL A 100 31.89 17.45 -36.16
C VAL A 100 32.24 16.67 -37.42
N LEU A 101 33.29 15.87 -37.36
CA LEU A 101 33.68 14.97 -38.45
C LEU A 101 33.09 13.58 -38.18
N LYS A 102 32.05 13.16 -38.93
CA LYS A 102 31.47 11.83 -38.78
C LYS A 102 32.47 10.72 -39.00
N GLN A 103 32.44 9.73 -38.12
CA GLN A 103 33.19 8.48 -38.28
C GLN A 103 32.41 7.51 -39.17
N GLU A 104 33.08 6.71 -39.97
CA GLU A 104 32.48 5.81 -40.96
C GLU A 104 31.57 4.74 -40.33
N LEU A 105 31.89 4.25 -39.12
CA LEU A 105 31.14 3.23 -38.39
C LEU A 105 30.32 3.75 -37.20
N GLY A 106 30.48 5.02 -36.78
CA GLY A 106 29.89 5.54 -35.55
C GLY A 106 29.00 6.78 -35.70
N GLY A 107 28.87 7.36 -36.89
CA GLY A 107 28.10 8.56 -37.15
C GLY A 107 28.61 9.76 -36.35
N LEU A 108 27.68 10.57 -35.79
CA LEU A 108 28.01 11.73 -34.94
C LEU A 108 28.35 11.36 -33.49
N GLY A 109 27.92 10.18 -33.02
CA GLY A 109 28.16 9.77 -31.63
C GLY A 109 27.31 10.53 -30.62
N ILE A 110 26.06 10.92 -30.99
CA ILE A 110 25.08 11.56 -30.09
C ILE A 110 23.74 10.86 -30.10
N SER A 111 22.99 10.97 -29.01
CA SER A 111 21.55 10.73 -28.97
C SER A 111 20.83 12.05 -28.78
N ILE A 112 19.65 12.20 -29.40
CA ILE A 112 18.83 13.39 -29.28
C ILE A 112 17.46 13.07 -28.67
N LYS A 113 16.83 14.06 -28.05
CA LYS A 113 15.44 14.06 -27.55
C LYS A 113 14.76 15.35 -27.92
N GLY A 114 13.42 15.35 -27.86
CA GLY A 114 12.60 16.52 -28.17
C GLY A 114 12.03 16.45 -29.57
N GLY A 115 11.52 17.57 -30.05
CA GLY A 115 10.85 17.77 -31.30
C GLY A 115 9.57 18.57 -31.10
N LYS A 116 9.06 19.19 -32.17
CA LYS A 116 7.86 20.02 -32.18
C LYS A 116 6.63 19.29 -31.60
N GLU A 117 6.47 18.02 -31.91
CA GLU A 117 5.41 17.15 -31.39
C GLU A 117 5.45 16.98 -29.86
N ASN A 118 6.62 17.13 -29.28
CA ASN A 118 6.84 17.06 -27.83
C ASN A 118 6.86 18.45 -27.17
N LYS A 119 6.62 19.53 -27.94
CA LYS A 119 6.74 20.92 -27.49
C LYS A 119 8.10 21.22 -26.83
N MET A 120 9.16 20.58 -27.31
CA MET A 120 10.52 20.68 -26.79
C MET A 120 11.51 20.90 -27.95
N PRO A 121 12.55 21.71 -27.76
CA PRO A 121 13.64 21.78 -28.73
C PRO A 121 14.35 20.44 -28.88
N ILE A 122 15.04 20.24 -29.99
CA ILE A 122 15.90 19.07 -30.21
C ILE A 122 17.13 19.20 -29.31
N LEU A 123 17.25 18.35 -28.31
CA LEU A 123 18.32 18.38 -27.30
C LEU A 123 19.27 17.20 -27.42
N ILE A 124 20.57 17.42 -27.25
CA ILE A 124 21.55 16.35 -27.08
C ILE A 124 21.30 15.68 -25.73
N SER A 125 20.84 14.43 -25.76
CA SER A 125 20.53 13.64 -24.56
C SER A 125 21.68 12.73 -24.12
N LYS A 126 22.61 12.40 -25.02
CA LYS A 126 23.80 11.61 -24.72
C LYS A 126 24.90 11.91 -25.74
N ILE A 127 26.15 11.91 -25.26
CA ILE A 127 27.35 11.93 -26.09
C ILE A 127 28.10 10.62 -25.80
N PHE A 128 28.44 9.87 -26.85
CA PHE A 128 29.13 8.60 -26.71
C PHE A 128 30.66 8.84 -26.71
N LYS A 129 31.31 8.41 -25.65
CA LYS A 129 32.77 8.57 -25.48
C LYS A 129 33.56 7.93 -26.63
N GLY A 130 34.60 8.63 -27.07
CA GLY A 130 35.47 8.19 -28.14
C GLY A 130 34.91 8.37 -29.55
N LEU A 131 33.64 8.77 -29.71
CA LEU A 131 33.01 9.05 -30.99
C LEU A 131 33.16 10.53 -31.41
N ALA A 132 32.74 10.84 -32.63
CA ALA A 132 32.98 12.14 -33.28
C ALA A 132 32.58 13.36 -32.44
N ALA A 133 31.46 13.36 -31.79
CA ALA A 133 30.98 14.47 -30.96
C ALA A 133 31.83 14.63 -29.69
N ASP A 134 32.24 13.53 -29.06
CA ASP A 134 33.07 13.54 -27.86
C ASP A 134 34.46 14.12 -28.14
N GLN A 135 35.02 13.79 -29.33
CA GLN A 135 36.34 14.28 -29.75
C GLN A 135 36.37 15.80 -29.93
N THR A 136 35.25 16.45 -30.18
CA THR A 136 35.20 17.91 -30.34
C THR A 136 35.40 18.68 -29.03
N GLN A 137 35.10 18.05 -27.88
CA GLN A 137 35.14 18.67 -26.54
C GLN A 137 34.34 19.98 -26.46
N ALA A 138 33.45 20.24 -27.46
CA ALA A 138 32.69 21.49 -27.61
C ALA A 138 31.17 21.29 -27.56
N LEU A 139 30.71 20.06 -27.46
CA LEU A 139 29.30 19.68 -27.32
C LEU A 139 28.99 19.17 -25.92
N TYR A 140 27.82 19.51 -25.39
CA TYR A 140 27.42 19.14 -24.05
C TYR A 140 26.03 18.51 -24.07
N VAL A 141 25.81 17.59 -23.15
CA VAL A 141 24.47 17.05 -22.89
C VAL A 141 23.59 18.18 -22.35
N GLY A 142 22.46 18.45 -23.03
CA GLY A 142 21.61 19.63 -22.78
C GLY A 142 21.77 20.75 -23.81
N ASP A 143 22.68 20.60 -24.78
CA ASP A 143 22.71 21.49 -25.94
C ASP A 143 21.45 21.31 -26.80
N ALA A 144 20.74 22.39 -27.08
CA ALA A 144 19.70 22.44 -28.11
C ALA A 144 20.37 22.59 -29.46
N ILE A 145 20.05 21.68 -30.40
CA ILE A 145 20.49 21.76 -31.79
C ILE A 145 19.55 22.69 -32.55
N LEU A 146 20.03 23.84 -32.91
CA LEU A 146 19.25 24.87 -33.62
C LEU A 146 19.29 24.70 -35.14
N ALA A 147 20.43 24.24 -35.67
CA ALA A 147 20.59 23.98 -37.09
C ALA A 147 21.67 22.94 -37.38
N VAL A 148 21.57 22.26 -38.49
CA VAL A 148 22.51 21.28 -39.05
C VAL A 148 22.85 21.68 -40.47
N ASN A 149 24.11 22.00 -40.75
CA ASN A 149 24.59 22.46 -42.09
C ASN A 149 23.70 23.56 -42.66
N GLY A 150 23.23 24.51 -41.84
CA GLY A 150 22.35 25.62 -42.23
C GLY A 150 20.86 25.23 -42.29
N THR A 151 20.47 23.96 -42.18
CA THR A 151 19.06 23.57 -42.05
C THR A 151 18.54 23.86 -40.66
N ASP A 152 17.53 24.68 -40.52
CA ASP A 152 16.92 25.05 -39.25
C ASP A 152 16.13 23.87 -38.64
N LEU A 153 16.38 23.57 -37.35
CA LEU A 153 15.72 22.50 -36.62
C LEU A 153 14.89 23.00 -35.44
N ARG A 154 14.68 24.30 -35.27
CA ARG A 154 13.95 24.85 -34.13
C ARG A 154 12.50 24.41 -34.06
N ASP A 155 11.86 24.25 -35.24
CA ASP A 155 10.48 23.78 -35.36
C ASP A 155 10.37 22.39 -36.02
N ALA A 156 11.49 21.64 -36.04
CA ALA A 156 11.52 20.28 -36.60
C ALA A 156 10.91 19.26 -35.63
N THR A 157 10.27 18.25 -36.19
CA THR A 157 9.90 17.05 -35.45
C THR A 157 11.15 16.23 -35.11
N HIS A 158 11.02 15.30 -34.17
CA HIS A 158 12.13 14.40 -33.83
C HIS A 158 12.68 13.66 -35.07
N ASP A 159 11.78 13.12 -35.87
CA ASP A 159 12.17 12.33 -37.05
C ASP A 159 12.82 13.21 -38.12
N GLU A 160 12.34 14.45 -38.35
CA GLU A 160 12.99 15.40 -39.25
C GLU A 160 14.40 15.74 -38.81
N ALA A 161 14.60 15.96 -37.52
CA ALA A 161 15.92 16.21 -36.95
C ALA A 161 16.85 15.00 -37.09
N VAL A 162 16.38 13.79 -36.83
CA VAL A 162 17.13 12.55 -37.04
C VAL A 162 17.52 12.41 -38.51
N GLN A 163 16.61 12.69 -39.46
CA GLN A 163 16.87 12.59 -40.89
C GLN A 163 17.89 13.66 -41.34
N ALA A 164 17.79 14.90 -40.86
CA ALA A 164 18.74 15.95 -41.14
C ALA A 164 20.15 15.59 -40.65
N LEU A 165 20.27 15.07 -39.43
CA LEU A 165 21.54 14.60 -38.86
C LEU A 165 22.10 13.40 -39.63
N LYS A 166 21.27 12.47 -40.10
CA LYS A 166 21.70 11.32 -40.91
C LYS A 166 22.17 11.72 -42.29
N ARG A 167 21.44 12.64 -42.95
CA ARG A 167 21.75 13.11 -44.31
C ARG A 167 22.94 14.07 -44.39
N ALA A 168 23.27 14.73 -43.25
CA ALA A 168 24.45 15.56 -43.16
C ALA A 168 25.70 14.74 -43.57
N GLY A 169 26.51 15.25 -44.47
CA GLY A 169 27.68 14.59 -45.02
C GLY A 169 28.76 14.25 -43.99
N LYS A 170 29.98 14.01 -44.43
CA LYS A 170 31.12 13.64 -43.58
C LYS A 170 31.52 14.76 -42.59
N GLU A 171 31.38 16.03 -43.01
CA GLU A 171 31.55 17.20 -42.18
C GLU A 171 30.16 17.76 -41.79
N VAL A 172 29.91 17.88 -40.48
CA VAL A 172 28.64 18.37 -39.96
C VAL A 172 28.88 19.62 -39.11
N LEU A 173 28.29 20.73 -39.54
CA LEU A 173 28.28 21.97 -38.77
C LEU A 173 27.02 22.06 -37.95
N LEU A 174 27.14 21.91 -36.64
CA LEU A 174 26.05 22.05 -35.68
C LEU A 174 26.01 23.47 -35.13
N GLU A 175 24.85 24.13 -35.21
CA GLU A 175 24.57 25.31 -34.39
C GLU A 175 23.82 24.86 -33.14
N VAL A 176 24.43 25.10 -31.98
CA VAL A 176 23.89 24.64 -30.69
C VAL A 176 23.81 25.78 -29.67
N LYS A 177 22.89 25.65 -28.74
CA LYS A 177 22.73 26.57 -27.62
C LYS A 177 22.51 25.74 -26.34
N TYR A 178 23.36 25.94 -25.34
CA TYR A 178 23.18 25.23 -24.07
C TYR A 178 21.98 25.82 -23.31
N MET A 179 21.00 24.98 -23.02
CA MET A 179 19.78 25.35 -22.33
C MET A 179 19.78 24.77 -20.91
N ARG A 180 20.18 25.59 -19.95
CA ARG A 180 20.24 25.19 -18.52
C ARG A 180 18.87 24.72 -18.00
N GLU A 181 17.81 25.34 -18.45
CA GLU A 181 16.42 25.03 -18.06
C GLU A 181 15.93 23.68 -18.62
N ALA A 182 16.48 23.24 -19.74
CA ALA A 182 16.11 21.97 -20.38
C ALA A 182 16.96 20.79 -19.87
N THR A 183 18.05 21.03 -19.16
CA THR A 183 18.96 19.99 -18.64
C THR A 183 18.25 18.96 -17.75
N PRO A 184 17.26 19.33 -16.90
CA PRO A 184 16.50 18.36 -16.11
C PRO A 184 15.73 17.34 -16.94
N TYR A 185 15.30 17.71 -18.15
CA TYR A 185 14.54 16.83 -19.06
C TYR A 185 15.44 15.87 -19.86
N VAL A 186 16.74 16.14 -19.91
CA VAL A 186 17.72 15.41 -20.69
C VAL A 186 18.47 14.37 -19.85
N LYS A 187 18.80 14.70 -18.62
CA LYS A 187 19.41 13.72 -17.70
C LYS A 187 18.37 12.63 -17.40
N LYS A 188 18.71 11.35 -17.68
CA LYS A 188 17.94 10.23 -17.16
C LYS A 188 17.78 10.42 -15.66
N GLY A 189 16.56 10.53 -15.19
CA GLY A 189 16.28 10.52 -13.77
C GLY A 189 16.88 9.25 -13.15
N SER A 190 17.36 9.37 -11.92
CA SER A 190 17.70 8.20 -11.11
C SER A 190 16.54 7.21 -11.12
N PRO A 191 16.80 5.86 -11.15
CA PRO A 191 15.72 4.87 -11.09
C PRO A 191 14.69 5.14 -9.98
N VAL A 192 15.13 5.67 -8.84
CA VAL A 192 14.21 6.02 -7.74
C VAL A 192 13.32 7.21 -8.04
N SER A 193 13.72 8.13 -8.93
CA SER A 193 12.86 9.26 -9.36
C SER A 193 11.71 8.82 -10.28
N GLU A 194 11.83 7.64 -10.89
CA GLU A 194 10.82 7.04 -11.77
C GLU A 194 9.75 6.25 -10.99
N ILE A 195 9.94 6.06 -9.68
CA ILE A 195 8.92 5.45 -8.81
C ILE A 195 7.75 6.44 -8.72
N GLY A 196 6.60 6.06 -9.28
CA GLY A 196 5.41 6.90 -9.44
C GLY A 196 4.68 7.26 -8.15
N TRP A 197 5.35 7.23 -7.00
CA TRP A 197 4.79 7.57 -5.71
C TRP A 197 4.79 9.09 -5.49
N GLU A 198 3.61 9.69 -5.35
CA GLU A 198 3.50 11.12 -5.06
C GLU A 198 3.92 11.36 -3.60
N THR A 199 4.98 12.16 -3.42
CA THR A 199 5.27 12.76 -2.11
C THR A 199 4.32 13.92 -1.90
N PRO A 200 3.67 14.06 -0.72
CA PRO A 200 2.93 15.28 -0.41
C PRO A 200 3.87 16.49 -0.57
N PRO A 201 3.35 17.62 -1.09
CA PRO A 201 4.15 18.83 -1.17
C PRO A 201 4.69 19.16 0.24
N PRO A 202 5.95 19.62 0.35
CA PRO A 202 6.47 20.06 1.64
C PRO A 202 5.54 21.13 2.18
N GLU A 203 5.12 21.00 3.44
CA GLU A 203 4.34 22.04 4.11
C GLU A 203 5.09 23.36 3.97
N SER A 204 4.47 24.32 3.30
CA SER A 204 5.04 25.64 3.09
C SER A 204 5.35 26.26 4.45
N PRO A 205 6.60 26.68 4.71
CA PRO A 205 6.88 27.44 5.92
C PRO A 205 6.04 28.71 5.86
N ARG A 206 5.28 28.98 6.92
CA ARG A 206 4.56 30.25 7.09
C ARG A 206 5.54 31.39 6.85
N LEU A 207 5.16 32.30 5.95
CA LEU A 207 5.90 33.51 5.61
C LEU A 207 6.40 34.22 6.89
N GLY A 208 7.70 34.27 7.04
CA GLY A 208 8.41 35.06 8.03
C GLY A 208 9.83 35.27 7.57
N SER A 209 10.09 36.43 6.98
CA SER A 209 11.37 37.08 6.63
C SER A 209 12.30 36.34 5.68
N ALA A 210 12.57 37.02 4.56
CA ALA A 210 13.62 36.73 3.61
C ALA A 210 14.99 36.76 4.29
N SER A 211 15.67 35.60 4.30
CA SER A 211 17.11 35.50 4.38
C SER A 211 17.58 34.62 3.22
N SER A 212 18.29 35.25 2.31
CA SER A 212 19.00 34.64 1.21
C SER A 212 20.21 33.90 1.75
N ASP A 213 20.03 32.62 2.09
CA ASP A 213 21.11 31.74 2.54
C ASP A 213 21.51 30.79 1.40
N PRO A 214 22.77 30.87 0.88
CA PRO A 214 23.26 30.01 -0.20
C PRO A 214 23.26 28.52 0.13
N LEU A 215 23.19 28.15 1.42
CA LEU A 215 23.15 26.76 1.88
C LEU A 215 21.82 26.06 1.60
N LEU A 216 20.72 26.82 1.42
CA LEU A 216 19.40 26.25 1.05
C LEU A 216 19.34 25.81 -0.42
N GLN A 217 20.16 26.40 -1.31
CA GLN A 217 20.22 25.97 -2.72
C GLN A 217 21.03 24.68 -2.92
N LEU A 218 21.99 24.38 -2.05
CA LEU A 218 22.71 23.10 -2.07
C LEU A 218 21.84 21.92 -1.60
N SER A 219 20.88 22.15 -0.72
CA SER A 219 20.00 21.08 -0.23
C SER A 219 18.97 20.62 -1.28
N LEU A 220 18.63 21.46 -2.24
CA LEU A 220 17.70 21.13 -3.33
C LEU A 220 18.33 20.27 -4.44
N SER A 221 19.65 20.31 -4.59
CA SER A 221 20.37 19.48 -5.60
C SER A 221 20.66 18.06 -5.12
N VAL A 222 20.70 17.83 -3.81
CA VAL A 222 20.99 16.52 -3.19
C VAL A 222 19.76 15.60 -3.19
N ASN A 223 18.55 16.12 -3.46
CA ASN A 223 17.30 15.36 -3.34
C ASN A 223 16.88 14.55 -4.59
N ARG A 224 17.63 14.62 -5.70
CA ARG A 224 17.21 13.98 -6.97
C ARG A 224 17.40 12.47 -6.97
N ASP A 225 18.29 11.95 -6.14
CA ASP A 225 18.63 10.53 -6.07
C ASP A 225 18.02 9.82 -4.86
N LYS A 226 17.08 10.48 -4.20
CA LYS A 226 16.35 9.94 -3.07
C LYS A 226 14.84 9.99 -3.32
N LYS A 227 14.16 8.90 -2.97
CA LYS A 227 12.70 8.81 -2.95
C LYS A 227 12.23 8.47 -1.55
N THR A 228 11.40 9.31 -0.98
CA THR A 228 10.77 9.08 0.32
C THR A 228 9.37 8.54 0.12
N ILE A 229 9.06 7.44 0.78
CA ILE A 229 7.76 6.76 0.76
C ILE A 229 7.20 6.86 2.17
N PRO A 230 6.19 7.72 2.42
CA PRO A 230 5.50 7.77 3.70
C PRO A 230 4.80 6.45 3.97
N LEU A 231 5.02 5.86 5.16
CA LEU A 231 4.48 4.55 5.53
C LEU A 231 3.06 4.61 6.12
N LYS A 232 2.57 5.81 6.43
CA LYS A 232 1.24 6.00 7.00
C LYS A 232 0.17 5.39 6.10
N MET A 233 -0.53 4.38 6.63
CA MET A 233 -1.55 3.61 5.92
C MET A 233 -1.10 2.94 4.62
N CYS A 234 0.20 2.70 4.45
CA CYS A 234 0.66 1.77 3.43
C CYS A 234 0.31 0.32 3.81
N TYR A 235 0.28 -0.55 2.82
CA TYR A 235 0.07 -1.98 3.02
C TYR A 235 1.31 -2.74 2.56
N ALA A 236 2.01 -3.37 3.50
CA ALA A 236 3.14 -4.25 3.21
C ALA A 236 2.67 -5.70 3.15
N THR A 237 2.99 -6.41 2.08
CA THR A 237 2.53 -7.78 1.83
C THR A 237 3.52 -8.58 1.00
N HIS A 238 3.25 -9.88 0.85
CA HIS A 238 3.97 -10.80 0.00
C HIS A 238 3.04 -11.43 -1.04
N ASN A 239 3.55 -11.74 -2.24
CA ASN A 239 2.84 -12.52 -3.26
C ASN A 239 1.42 -12.02 -3.60
N MET A 240 1.23 -10.72 -3.74
CA MET A 240 -0.05 -10.16 -4.13
C MET A 240 -0.06 -9.75 -5.61
N ALA A 241 0.80 -8.83 -6.00
CA ALA A 241 0.90 -8.33 -7.37
C ALA A 241 1.97 -9.09 -8.18
N VAL A 242 3.04 -9.56 -7.52
CA VAL A 242 4.17 -10.22 -8.15
C VAL A 242 4.39 -11.60 -7.54
N SER A 243 4.46 -12.64 -8.39
CA SER A 243 4.76 -14.01 -7.94
C SER A 243 6.20 -14.10 -7.41
N ASP A 244 6.34 -14.65 -6.20
CA ASP A 244 7.62 -14.77 -5.50
C ASP A 244 7.85 -16.20 -4.98
N PRO A 245 8.25 -17.15 -5.84
CA PRO A 245 8.49 -18.53 -5.44
C PRO A 245 9.69 -18.67 -4.47
N GLU A 246 10.60 -17.69 -4.45
CA GLU A 246 11.80 -17.71 -3.61
C GLU A 246 11.61 -17.00 -2.26
N ASN A 247 10.46 -16.38 -2.02
CA ASN A 247 10.15 -15.57 -0.83
C ASN A 247 11.18 -14.45 -0.58
N ARG A 248 11.54 -13.72 -1.63
CA ARG A 248 12.55 -12.64 -1.63
C ARG A 248 11.98 -11.27 -1.88
N LEU A 249 10.67 -11.15 -2.11
CA LEU A 249 10.00 -9.91 -2.45
C LEU A 249 9.18 -9.36 -1.29
N ILE A 250 9.13 -8.05 -1.20
CA ILE A 250 8.23 -7.27 -0.34
C ILE A 250 7.51 -6.29 -1.23
N GLU A 251 6.20 -6.29 -1.18
CA GLU A 251 5.35 -5.33 -1.86
C GLU A 251 4.86 -4.29 -0.85
N VAL A 252 5.03 -3.01 -1.16
CA VAL A 252 4.50 -1.90 -0.37
C VAL A 252 3.52 -1.14 -1.24
N HIS A 253 2.25 -1.21 -0.90
CA HIS A 253 1.16 -0.56 -1.62
C HIS A 253 0.81 0.79 -0.99
N SER A 254 0.52 1.77 -1.82
CA SER A 254 0.08 3.11 -1.37
C SER A 254 -1.33 3.08 -0.78
N PRO A 255 -1.67 4.02 0.12
CA PRO A 255 -3.01 4.09 0.72
C PRO A 255 -4.15 4.26 -0.28
N ASP A 256 -3.88 4.81 -1.46
CA ASP A 256 -4.87 4.97 -2.54
C ASP A 256 -4.93 3.77 -3.51
N GLY A 257 -4.12 2.74 -3.27
CA GLY A 257 -4.06 1.54 -4.12
C GLY A 257 -3.46 1.73 -5.51
N LYS A 258 -2.95 2.94 -5.83
CA LYS A 258 -2.48 3.28 -7.19
C LYS A 258 -1.03 2.94 -7.45
N HIS A 259 -0.23 2.87 -6.41
CA HIS A 259 1.22 2.71 -6.50
C HIS A 259 1.67 1.53 -5.67
N THR A 260 2.59 0.75 -6.23
CA THR A 260 3.23 -0.37 -5.54
C THR A 260 4.73 -0.27 -5.73
N VAL A 261 5.47 -0.34 -4.64
CA VAL A 261 6.92 -0.50 -4.65
C VAL A 261 7.25 -1.94 -4.33
N VAL A 262 8.01 -2.60 -5.20
CA VAL A 262 8.45 -3.98 -5.00
C VAL A 262 9.94 -3.96 -4.68
N LEU A 263 10.29 -4.47 -3.51
CA LEU A 263 11.65 -4.59 -3.01
C LEU A 263 12.07 -6.05 -3.03
N ARG A 264 13.31 -6.33 -3.43
CA ARG A 264 13.92 -7.67 -3.43
C ARG A 264 15.17 -7.70 -2.56
N SER A 265 15.29 -8.70 -1.74
CA SER A 265 16.50 -8.93 -0.94
C SER A 265 17.30 -10.11 -1.48
N LYS A 266 18.49 -10.33 -0.90
CA LYS A 266 19.40 -11.40 -1.28
C LYS A 266 18.89 -12.80 -0.94
N ASP A 267 18.09 -12.93 0.13
CA ASP A 267 17.58 -14.21 0.65
C ASP A 267 16.28 -14.00 1.43
N SER A 268 15.54 -15.09 1.68
CA SER A 268 14.25 -15.06 2.38
C SER A 268 14.35 -14.61 3.83
N ALA A 269 15.44 -14.92 4.54
CA ALA A 269 15.63 -14.49 5.93
C ALA A 269 15.80 -12.97 6.03
N THR A 270 16.57 -12.38 5.11
CA THR A 270 16.72 -10.92 4.98
C THR A 270 15.39 -10.28 4.60
N THR A 271 14.62 -10.88 3.67
CA THR A 271 13.27 -10.42 3.30
C THR A 271 12.37 -10.37 4.51
N GLN A 272 12.29 -11.46 5.28
CA GLN A 272 11.44 -11.53 6.46
C GLN A 272 11.82 -10.48 7.51
N ALA A 273 13.12 -10.25 7.70
CA ALA A 273 13.61 -9.24 8.64
C ALA A 273 13.25 -7.81 8.21
N TRP A 274 13.32 -7.49 6.91
CA TRP A 274 12.88 -6.22 6.37
C TRP A 274 11.36 -6.07 6.40
N PHE A 275 10.65 -7.12 6.01
CA PHE A 275 9.20 -7.14 6.07
C PHE A 275 8.69 -6.86 7.48
N ASN A 276 9.18 -7.58 8.48
CA ASN A 276 8.78 -7.38 9.88
C ASN A 276 9.05 -5.94 10.35
N ALA A 277 10.18 -5.35 9.96
CA ALA A 277 10.51 -3.98 10.32
C ALA A 277 9.55 -2.97 9.67
N ILE A 278 9.30 -3.07 8.36
CA ILE A 278 8.39 -2.19 7.61
C ILE A 278 6.96 -2.34 8.15
N HIS A 279 6.50 -3.58 8.29
CA HIS A 279 5.16 -3.91 8.78
C HIS A 279 4.92 -3.40 10.21
N SER A 280 5.92 -3.54 11.09
CA SER A 280 5.83 -2.97 12.44
C SER A 280 5.72 -1.45 12.40
N SER A 281 6.55 -0.75 11.59
CA SER A 281 6.48 0.71 11.47
C SER A 281 5.11 1.17 10.95
N ILE A 282 4.52 0.47 9.99
CA ILE A 282 3.16 0.77 9.51
C ILE A 282 2.14 0.59 10.63
N ASN A 283 2.16 -0.55 11.34
CA ASN A 283 1.20 -0.86 12.40
C ASN A 283 1.28 0.12 13.57
N ASP A 284 2.49 0.59 13.89
CA ASP A 284 2.71 1.55 14.96
C ASP A 284 2.17 2.96 14.64
N LEU A 285 1.92 3.26 13.37
CA LEU A 285 1.25 4.48 12.93
C LEU A 285 -0.30 4.39 13.01
N ILE A 286 -0.88 3.18 13.08
CA ILE A 286 -2.34 2.99 13.08
C ILE A 286 -3.05 3.75 14.20
N PRO A 287 -2.61 3.75 15.48
CA PRO A 287 -3.29 4.50 16.54
C PRO A 287 -3.36 6.00 16.25
N ARG A 288 -2.30 6.56 15.66
CA ARG A 288 -2.24 7.97 15.25
C ARG A 288 -3.24 8.24 14.13
N VAL A 289 -3.32 7.35 13.13
CA VAL A 289 -4.30 7.44 12.05
C VAL A 289 -5.72 7.39 12.59
N VAL A 290 -6.03 6.46 13.50
CA VAL A 290 -7.35 6.34 14.13
C VAL A 290 -7.71 7.65 14.85
N ALA A 291 -6.78 8.26 15.58
CA ALA A 291 -7.01 9.54 16.26
C ALA A 291 -7.30 10.66 15.26
N GLU A 292 -6.51 10.78 14.18
CA GLU A 292 -6.70 11.78 13.13
C GLU A 292 -8.05 11.62 12.40
N VAL A 293 -8.43 10.38 12.08
CA VAL A 293 -9.73 10.11 11.44
C VAL A 293 -10.89 10.44 12.36
N ARG A 294 -10.80 10.11 13.65
CA ARG A 294 -11.81 10.50 14.65
C ARG A 294 -11.96 12.01 14.74
N ASP A 295 -10.86 12.74 14.74
CA ASP A 295 -10.85 14.20 14.76
C ASP A 295 -11.49 14.79 13.48
N GLN A 296 -11.13 14.25 12.32
CA GLN A 296 -11.69 14.63 11.03
C GLN A 296 -13.21 14.38 10.93
N LEU A 297 -13.68 13.25 11.44
CA LEU A 297 -15.10 12.89 11.41
C LEU A 297 -15.92 13.64 12.46
N GLY A 298 -15.28 14.06 13.55
CA GLY A 298 -15.93 14.77 14.64
C GLY A 298 -17.05 13.96 15.28
N LYS A 299 -18.16 14.64 15.60
CA LYS A 299 -19.30 14.00 16.27
C LYS A 299 -20.16 13.11 15.37
N THR A 300 -19.98 13.17 14.05
CA THR A 300 -20.82 12.44 13.09
C THR A 300 -20.49 10.96 12.99
N GLY A 301 -19.24 10.57 13.24
CA GLY A 301 -18.80 9.17 13.12
C GLY A 301 -18.86 8.62 11.70
N ILE A 302 -18.86 7.30 11.56
CA ILE A 302 -19.02 6.55 10.29
C ILE A 302 -20.25 5.66 10.43
N ALA A 303 -21.11 5.62 9.40
CA ALA A 303 -22.28 4.74 9.36
C ALA A 303 -23.17 4.81 10.64
N GLY A 304 -23.26 5.98 11.27
CA GLY A 304 -24.00 6.16 12.53
C GLY A 304 -23.28 5.68 13.78
N SER A 305 -22.06 5.16 13.66
CA SER A 305 -21.20 4.79 14.78
C SER A 305 -20.25 5.93 15.15
N ARG A 306 -20.13 6.20 16.44
CA ARG A 306 -19.35 7.34 16.94
C ARG A 306 -17.84 7.07 16.98
N GLU A 307 -17.45 5.80 17.08
CA GLU A 307 -16.04 5.44 17.29
C GLU A 307 -15.56 4.36 16.34
N ILE A 308 -14.39 4.61 15.75
CA ILE A 308 -13.61 3.56 15.10
C ILE A 308 -12.88 2.80 16.21
N ARG A 309 -13.05 1.48 16.24
CA ARG A 309 -12.39 0.58 17.20
C ARG A 309 -11.09 0.05 16.67
N HIS A 310 -11.05 -0.29 15.39
CA HIS A 310 -9.86 -0.80 14.71
C HIS A 310 -9.94 -0.53 13.22
N LEU A 311 -8.79 -0.37 12.56
CA LEU A 311 -8.70 -0.32 11.11
C LEU A 311 -7.35 -0.85 10.64
N GLY A 312 -7.29 -1.32 9.41
CA GLY A 312 -6.07 -1.80 8.79
C GLY A 312 -6.33 -2.50 7.46
N TRP A 313 -5.25 -2.81 6.78
CA TRP A 313 -5.30 -3.53 5.51
C TRP A 313 -5.32 -5.03 5.73
N LEU A 314 -6.12 -5.72 4.91
CA LEU A 314 -6.15 -7.17 4.76
C LEU A 314 -6.08 -7.51 3.26
N ALA A 315 -5.61 -8.70 2.94
CA ALA A 315 -5.82 -9.26 1.62
C ALA A 315 -7.19 -9.94 1.58
N GLU A 316 -8.07 -9.51 0.69
CA GLU A 316 -9.38 -10.11 0.45
C GLU A 316 -9.33 -11.02 -0.78
N LYS A 317 -9.89 -12.22 -0.68
CA LYS A 317 -9.99 -13.14 -1.81
C LYS A 317 -11.07 -12.68 -2.79
N VAL A 318 -10.72 -12.57 -4.07
CA VAL A 318 -11.68 -12.19 -5.12
C VAL A 318 -12.54 -13.39 -5.49
N PRO A 319 -13.88 -13.29 -5.40
CA PRO A 319 -14.77 -14.39 -5.81
C PRO A 319 -14.70 -14.64 -7.33
N GLY A 320 -14.72 -15.90 -7.74
CA GLY A 320 -14.88 -16.29 -9.15
C GLY A 320 -13.61 -16.26 -10.03
N GLU A 321 -12.50 -15.76 -9.52
CA GLU A 321 -11.19 -15.86 -10.17
C GLU A 321 -10.37 -17.01 -9.61
N ASN A 322 -9.30 -17.40 -10.34
CA ASN A 322 -8.39 -18.48 -9.93
C ASN A 322 -8.03 -18.40 -8.45
N GLU A 323 -7.86 -19.55 -7.79
CA GLU A 323 -7.67 -19.70 -6.33
C GLU A 323 -6.58 -18.82 -5.68
N LYS A 324 -5.81 -18.07 -6.47
CA LYS A 324 -4.65 -17.28 -6.02
C LYS A 324 -4.85 -15.77 -6.10
N HIS A 325 -6.02 -15.27 -6.50
CA HIS A 325 -6.19 -13.83 -6.65
C HIS A 325 -6.68 -13.18 -5.36
N TRP A 326 -5.81 -12.35 -4.79
CA TRP A 326 -6.06 -11.53 -3.61
C TRP A 326 -5.96 -10.06 -3.97
N LYS A 327 -6.78 -9.22 -3.37
CA LYS A 327 -6.72 -7.76 -3.50
C LYS A 327 -6.58 -7.10 -2.14
N PRO A 328 -5.95 -5.92 -2.04
CA PRO A 328 -5.96 -5.14 -0.81
C PRO A 328 -7.38 -4.68 -0.49
N ALA A 329 -7.79 -4.80 0.77
CA ALA A 329 -9.03 -4.27 1.30
C ALA A 329 -8.75 -3.53 2.62
N LEU A 330 -9.17 -2.28 2.72
CA LEU A 330 -9.14 -1.55 3.98
C LEU A 330 -10.36 -1.92 4.78
N VAL A 331 -10.16 -2.58 5.91
CA VAL A 331 -11.23 -3.00 6.82
C VAL A 331 -11.25 -2.08 8.04
N VAL A 332 -12.44 -1.60 8.39
CA VAL A 332 -12.67 -0.72 9.53
C VAL A 332 -13.72 -1.33 10.42
N LEU A 333 -13.42 -1.47 11.70
CA LEU A 333 -14.36 -1.88 12.73
C LEU A 333 -14.82 -0.65 13.51
N THR A 334 -16.13 -0.43 13.55
CA THR A 334 -16.75 0.55 14.43
C THR A 334 -17.38 -0.14 15.64
N GLU A 335 -18.14 0.57 16.43
CA GLU A 335 -18.92 -0.03 17.54
C GLU A 335 -20.00 -1.01 17.05
N LYS A 336 -20.55 -0.80 15.85
CA LYS A 336 -21.70 -1.53 15.33
C LYS A 336 -21.43 -2.27 14.03
N ASP A 337 -20.44 -1.82 13.23
CA ASP A 337 -20.29 -2.24 11.85
C ASP A 337 -18.86 -2.66 11.50
N LEU A 338 -18.76 -3.60 10.57
CA LEU A 338 -17.58 -3.90 9.79
C LEU A 338 -17.74 -3.24 8.43
N LEU A 339 -16.82 -2.34 8.09
CA LEU A 339 -16.81 -1.57 6.84
C LEU A 339 -15.63 -2.01 5.98
N ILE A 340 -15.86 -2.13 4.68
CA ILE A 340 -14.82 -2.47 3.70
C ILE A 340 -14.69 -1.33 2.69
N TYR A 341 -13.46 -0.86 2.47
CA TYR A 341 -13.11 0.16 1.48
C TYR A 341 -12.06 -0.39 0.51
N GLU A 342 -12.11 0.03 -0.75
CA GLU A 342 -11.08 -0.32 -1.75
C GLU A 342 -9.79 0.46 -1.56
N SER A 343 -9.88 1.68 -1.00
CA SER A 343 -8.74 2.55 -0.76
C SER A 343 -8.98 3.40 0.49
N MET A 344 -7.90 3.98 1.03
CA MET A 344 -8.00 4.88 2.18
C MET A 344 -8.79 6.15 1.81
N PRO A 345 -9.93 6.44 2.46
CA PRO A 345 -10.67 7.67 2.24
C PRO A 345 -9.82 8.90 2.58
N ARG A 346 -9.67 9.82 1.63
CA ARG A 346 -8.89 11.06 1.82
C ARG A 346 -9.70 12.23 2.35
N MET A 347 -11.02 12.23 2.06
CA MET A 347 -11.95 13.30 2.46
C MET A 347 -13.02 12.74 3.38
N LYS A 348 -13.60 13.62 4.20
CA LYS A 348 -14.63 13.26 5.18
C LYS A 348 -15.80 12.53 4.53
N GLU A 349 -16.25 12.98 3.37
CA GLU A 349 -17.40 12.44 2.66
C GLU A 349 -17.18 11.00 2.20
N ALA A 350 -15.95 10.66 1.82
CA ALA A 350 -15.61 9.32 1.36
C ALA A 350 -15.70 8.25 2.47
N TRP A 351 -15.60 8.65 3.74
CA TRP A 351 -15.81 7.76 4.87
C TRP A 351 -17.25 7.27 5.00
N PHE A 352 -18.23 8.01 4.44
CA PHE A 352 -19.64 7.65 4.46
C PHE A 352 -20.06 6.72 3.31
N SER A 353 -19.13 6.38 2.42
CA SER A 353 -19.37 5.55 1.23
C SER A 353 -18.42 4.35 1.18
N PRO A 354 -18.46 3.43 2.17
CA PRO A 354 -17.73 2.17 2.09
C PRO A 354 -18.26 1.33 0.93
N LEU A 355 -17.41 0.44 0.40
CA LEU A 355 -17.83 -0.56 -0.59
C LEU A 355 -18.88 -1.51 0.02
N HIS A 356 -18.65 -1.94 1.25
CA HIS A 356 -19.56 -2.80 2.01
C HIS A 356 -19.72 -2.33 3.45
N THR A 357 -20.93 -2.49 3.99
CA THR A 357 -21.27 -2.24 5.39
C THR A 357 -21.97 -3.48 5.94
N TYR A 358 -21.38 -4.08 6.96
CA TYR A 358 -21.93 -5.27 7.62
C TYR A 358 -22.16 -5.02 9.10
N PRO A 359 -23.42 -5.11 9.60
CA PRO A 359 -23.68 -5.02 11.03
C PRO A 359 -22.94 -6.13 11.79
N LEU A 360 -22.13 -5.78 12.78
CA LEU A 360 -21.39 -6.75 13.60
C LEU A 360 -22.36 -7.69 14.33
N LEU A 361 -23.54 -7.19 14.71
CA LEU A 361 -24.59 -8.01 15.34
C LEU A 361 -25.09 -9.15 14.43
N ALA A 362 -25.06 -8.96 13.10
CA ALA A 362 -25.45 -9.98 12.12
C ALA A 362 -24.23 -10.68 11.48
N THR A 363 -23.04 -10.52 12.05
CA THR A 363 -21.78 -11.04 11.51
C THR A 363 -21.17 -12.08 12.44
N ARG A 364 -20.55 -13.10 11.86
CA ARG A 364 -19.79 -14.12 12.57
C ARG A 364 -18.41 -14.30 11.97
N LEU A 365 -17.43 -14.53 12.84
CA LEU A 365 -16.14 -14.99 12.45
C LEU A 365 -16.17 -16.51 12.20
N VAL A 366 -15.63 -16.92 11.07
CA VAL A 366 -15.38 -18.33 10.76
C VAL A 366 -13.88 -18.48 10.59
N HIS A 367 -13.26 -19.26 11.45
CA HIS A 367 -11.84 -19.59 11.31
C HIS A 367 -11.72 -20.85 10.45
N SER A 368 -11.19 -20.70 9.24
CA SER A 368 -10.72 -21.84 8.47
C SER A 368 -9.35 -22.22 9.00
N GLY A 369 -9.31 -22.94 10.12
CA GLY A 369 -8.07 -23.58 10.55
C GLY A 369 -7.51 -24.51 9.46
N PRO A 370 -6.26 -24.96 9.55
CA PRO A 370 -5.64 -25.81 8.55
C PRO A 370 -6.55 -27.01 8.30
N GLY A 371 -7.08 -27.09 7.06
CA GLY A 371 -7.93 -28.21 6.66
C GLY A 371 -7.20 -29.51 6.96
N LYS A 372 -7.86 -30.44 7.67
CA LYS A 372 -7.35 -31.80 7.91
C LYS A 372 -7.08 -32.43 6.54
N GLY A 373 -5.86 -32.38 6.05
CA GLY A 373 -5.48 -33.07 4.83
C GLY A 373 -4.42 -32.43 3.94
N SER A 374 -3.86 -31.26 4.26
CA SER A 374 -2.77 -30.70 3.47
C SER A 374 -1.44 -30.76 4.24
N PRO A 375 -0.46 -31.57 3.79
CA PRO A 375 0.87 -31.63 4.40
C PRO A 375 1.80 -30.59 3.80
N GLN A 376 1.37 -29.34 3.64
CA GLN A 376 2.24 -28.26 3.19
C GLN A 376 2.41 -27.22 4.28
N SER A 377 3.65 -27.09 4.70
CA SER A 377 4.26 -26.14 5.60
C SER A 377 3.84 -24.67 5.34
N GLY A 378 2.80 -24.25 6.01
CA GLY A 378 2.41 -22.83 6.06
C GLY A 378 1.27 -22.68 7.05
N VAL A 379 1.48 -21.94 8.12
CA VAL A 379 0.39 -21.52 9.01
C VAL A 379 -0.62 -20.79 8.14
N ASP A 380 -1.86 -21.29 8.06
CA ASP A 380 -2.93 -20.59 7.35
C ASP A 380 -3.28 -19.32 8.14
N LEU A 381 -2.88 -18.16 7.61
CA LEU A 381 -3.12 -16.86 8.20
C LEU A 381 -4.44 -16.23 7.74
N SER A 382 -5.39 -17.04 7.30
CA SER A 382 -6.68 -16.60 6.81
C SER A 382 -7.84 -16.81 7.81
N PHE A 383 -8.86 -15.98 7.67
CA PHE A 383 -10.13 -16.11 8.36
C PHE A 383 -11.26 -15.62 7.46
N ALA A 384 -12.50 -16.02 7.75
CA ALA A 384 -13.65 -15.52 7.02
C ALA A 384 -14.64 -14.83 7.96
N THR A 385 -15.34 -13.83 7.45
CA THR A 385 -16.54 -13.28 8.04
C THR A 385 -17.76 -13.73 7.25
N ARG A 386 -18.82 -14.10 7.95
CA ARG A 386 -20.12 -14.42 7.36
C ARG A 386 -21.16 -13.50 7.96
N THR A 387 -21.91 -12.83 7.11
CA THR A 387 -22.95 -11.88 7.52
C THR A 387 -24.29 -12.30 6.94
N GLY A 388 -25.31 -12.34 7.78
CA GLY A 388 -26.70 -12.50 7.35
C GLY A 388 -27.19 -11.21 6.72
N THR A 389 -27.55 -11.24 5.44
CA THR A 389 -28.10 -10.12 4.69
C THR A 389 -29.48 -10.46 4.13
N ARG A 390 -30.17 -9.47 3.59
CA ARG A 390 -31.47 -9.69 2.92
C ARG A 390 -31.36 -10.54 1.66
N GLN A 391 -30.16 -10.65 1.10
CA GLN A 391 -29.85 -11.49 -0.07
C GLN A 391 -29.37 -12.90 0.31
N GLY A 392 -29.24 -13.19 1.58
CA GLY A 392 -28.74 -14.45 2.10
C GLY A 392 -27.50 -14.26 2.96
N ILE A 393 -26.54 -15.17 2.86
CA ILE A 393 -25.29 -15.09 3.61
C ILE A 393 -24.18 -14.59 2.70
N GLU A 394 -23.60 -13.46 3.05
CA GLU A 394 -22.39 -12.96 2.41
C GLU A 394 -21.15 -13.40 3.17
N THR A 395 -20.13 -13.81 2.44
CA THR A 395 -18.89 -14.35 3.00
C THR A 395 -17.70 -13.63 2.41
N HIS A 396 -16.82 -13.11 3.27
CA HIS A 396 -15.55 -12.51 2.89
C HIS A 396 -14.41 -13.32 3.49
N LEU A 397 -13.47 -13.76 2.65
CA LEU A 397 -12.27 -14.46 3.08
C LEU A 397 -11.11 -13.48 3.08
N PHE A 398 -10.48 -13.31 4.24
CA PHE A 398 -9.36 -12.42 4.46
C PHE A 398 -8.09 -13.21 4.80
N ARG A 399 -6.95 -12.67 4.41
CA ARG A 399 -5.61 -13.13 4.80
C ARG A 399 -4.85 -12.00 5.48
N THR A 400 -4.19 -12.33 6.55
CA THR A 400 -3.24 -11.45 7.26
C THR A 400 -1.82 -11.81 6.90
N GLU A 401 -0.89 -10.93 7.19
CA GLU A 401 0.53 -11.14 6.90
C GLU A 401 1.28 -11.82 8.07
N THR A 402 0.77 -11.71 9.30
CA THR A 402 1.39 -12.29 10.48
C THR A 402 0.37 -12.97 11.39
N SER A 403 0.83 -13.93 12.20
CA SER A 403 -0.01 -14.59 13.22
C SER A 403 -0.51 -13.60 14.28
N ARG A 404 0.28 -12.55 14.55
CA ARG A 404 -0.10 -11.48 15.47
C ARG A 404 -1.29 -10.69 14.93
N ASP A 405 -1.26 -10.35 13.64
CA ASP A 405 -2.38 -9.65 12.99
C ASP A 405 -3.62 -10.53 12.95
N LEU A 406 -3.46 -11.83 12.63
CA LEU A 406 -4.57 -12.79 12.67
C LEU A 406 -5.25 -12.80 14.04
N SER A 407 -4.46 -12.93 15.11
CA SER A 407 -4.96 -12.93 16.48
C SER A 407 -5.62 -11.60 16.86
N LEU A 408 -5.07 -10.47 16.41
CA LEU A 408 -5.60 -9.14 16.66
C LEU A 408 -6.95 -8.95 15.95
N TRP A 409 -7.02 -9.24 14.66
CA TRP A 409 -8.24 -9.10 13.87
C TRP A 409 -9.37 -10.01 14.34
N THR A 410 -9.09 -11.30 14.57
CA THR A 410 -10.08 -12.27 15.02
C THR A 410 -10.64 -11.89 16.38
N ARG A 411 -9.79 -11.46 17.31
CA ARG A 411 -10.21 -10.98 18.63
C ARG A 411 -11.07 -9.73 18.53
N ASN A 412 -10.65 -8.72 17.75
CA ASN A 412 -11.39 -7.48 17.60
C ASN A 412 -12.76 -7.69 16.95
N ILE A 413 -12.88 -8.58 15.96
CA ILE A 413 -14.14 -8.90 15.31
C ILE A 413 -15.09 -9.59 16.29
N VAL A 414 -14.63 -10.65 16.98
CA VAL A 414 -15.46 -11.37 17.97
C VAL A 414 -15.91 -10.46 19.09
N GLN A 415 -14.98 -9.66 19.65
CA GLN A 415 -15.31 -8.70 20.70
C GLN A 415 -16.28 -7.63 20.18
N GLY A 416 -16.09 -7.17 18.94
CA GLY A 416 -17.00 -6.21 18.29
C GLY A 416 -18.42 -6.78 18.14
N CYS A 417 -18.56 -8.06 17.75
CA CYS A 417 -19.86 -8.73 17.67
C CYS A 417 -20.55 -8.79 19.06
N HIS A 418 -19.81 -9.14 20.11
CA HIS A 418 -20.36 -9.18 21.47
C HIS A 418 -20.71 -7.78 22.00
N ASN A 419 -19.83 -6.80 21.82
CA ASN A 419 -20.10 -5.42 22.26
C ASN A 419 -21.30 -4.81 21.51
N SER A 420 -21.48 -5.14 20.23
CA SER A 420 -22.65 -4.66 19.45
C SER A 420 -23.96 -5.25 19.99
N ALA A 421 -23.93 -6.49 20.50
CA ALA A 421 -25.09 -7.12 21.13
C ALA A 421 -25.51 -6.38 22.42
N GLU A 422 -24.53 -6.01 23.25
CA GLU A 422 -24.78 -5.23 24.47
C GLU A 422 -25.21 -3.78 24.18
N LEU A 423 -24.68 -3.18 23.13
CA LEU A 423 -24.98 -1.81 22.74
C LEU A 423 -26.37 -1.67 22.09
N ILE A 424 -26.76 -2.61 21.23
CA ILE A 424 -28.03 -2.56 20.49
C ILE A 424 -29.18 -3.02 21.37
N THR A 425 -28.95 -3.97 22.28
CA THR A 425 -29.89 -4.53 23.26
C THR A 425 -31.11 -5.21 22.69
N GLU A 426 -31.78 -4.66 21.69
CA GLU A 426 -32.98 -5.25 21.08
C GLU A 426 -33.07 -4.92 19.59
N ILE A 427 -33.72 -5.81 18.88
CA ILE A 427 -34.18 -5.58 17.49
C ILE A 427 -35.64 -5.98 17.36
N THR A 428 -36.37 -5.26 16.51
CA THR A 428 -37.77 -5.58 16.19
C THR A 428 -37.94 -5.71 14.69
N THR A 429 -38.63 -6.74 14.24
CA THR A 429 -38.94 -6.97 12.83
C THR A 429 -40.41 -7.29 12.66
N SER A 430 -41.02 -6.78 11.58
CA SER A 430 -42.41 -7.14 11.22
C SER A 430 -42.47 -8.59 10.73
N CYS A 431 -43.53 -9.28 11.04
CA CYS A 431 -43.75 -10.66 10.62
C CYS A 431 -45.25 -10.97 10.59
N THR A 432 -45.63 -12.00 9.84
CA THR A 432 -46.98 -12.59 9.91
C THR A 432 -46.96 -13.87 10.72
N TYR A 433 -47.82 -13.97 11.72
CA TYR A 433 -48.05 -15.15 12.54
C TYR A 433 -49.52 -15.55 12.51
N LYS A 434 -49.83 -16.79 12.10
CA LYS A 434 -51.22 -17.30 11.98
C LYS A 434 -52.14 -16.35 11.21
N ASN A 435 -51.68 -15.80 10.09
CA ASN A 435 -52.38 -14.82 9.24
C ASN A 435 -52.66 -13.46 9.91
N GLN A 436 -51.94 -13.12 10.97
CA GLN A 436 -52.03 -11.84 11.65
C GLN A 436 -50.69 -11.11 11.57
N GLU A 437 -50.72 -9.81 11.24
CA GLU A 437 -49.54 -8.96 11.27
C GLU A 437 -49.07 -8.73 12.70
N CYS A 438 -47.78 -8.98 12.92
CA CYS A 438 -47.14 -8.96 14.23
C CYS A 438 -45.76 -8.36 14.16
N HIS A 439 -45.22 -8.05 15.32
CA HIS A 439 -43.83 -7.65 15.51
C HIS A 439 -43.10 -8.67 16.38
N LEU A 440 -42.04 -9.25 15.85
CA LEU A 440 -41.09 -10.05 16.62
C LEU A 440 -40.03 -9.13 17.19
N THR A 441 -39.93 -9.03 18.50
CA THR A 441 -38.87 -8.34 19.22
C THR A 441 -37.94 -9.37 19.87
N ILE A 442 -36.65 -9.23 19.63
CA ILE A 442 -35.60 -10.07 20.21
C ILE A 442 -34.75 -9.15 21.08
N HIS A 443 -34.79 -9.36 22.39
CA HIS A 443 -34.12 -8.54 23.37
C HIS A 443 -32.98 -9.34 24.02
N TYR A 444 -31.79 -8.74 24.10
CA TYR A 444 -30.57 -9.37 24.63
C TYR A 444 -30.78 -10.02 26.02
N GLU A 445 -31.49 -9.36 26.94
CA GLU A 445 -31.74 -9.89 28.28
C GLU A 445 -33.07 -10.67 28.38
N HIS A 446 -34.14 -10.18 27.77
CA HIS A 446 -35.50 -10.69 28.00
C HIS A 446 -35.95 -11.78 27.02
N GLY A 447 -35.16 -12.06 25.98
CA GLY A 447 -35.45 -13.08 24.99
C GLY A 447 -36.39 -12.59 23.91
N PHE A 448 -37.44 -13.35 23.62
CA PHE A 448 -38.33 -13.19 22.47
C PHE A 448 -39.71 -12.73 22.90
N SER A 449 -40.24 -11.75 22.22
CA SER A 449 -41.65 -11.37 22.36
C SER A 449 -42.32 -11.16 20.99
N LEU A 450 -43.53 -11.63 20.87
CA LEU A 450 -44.40 -11.44 19.69
C LEU A 450 -45.59 -10.58 20.09
N SER A 451 -45.80 -9.48 19.40
CA SER A 451 -46.90 -8.56 19.68
C SER A 451 -47.70 -8.23 18.43
N THR A 452 -48.97 -7.91 18.61
CA THR A 452 -49.85 -7.45 17.51
C THR A 452 -49.47 -6.03 17.11
N GLU A 453 -49.74 -5.69 15.87
CA GLU A 453 -49.66 -4.30 15.42
C GLU A 453 -50.73 -3.45 16.10
N PRO A 454 -50.44 -2.22 16.57
CA PRO A 454 -51.45 -1.35 17.13
C PRO A 454 -52.50 -1.00 16.08
N GLN A 455 -53.76 -1.31 16.32
CA GLN A 455 -54.87 -0.86 15.50
C GLN A 455 -55.53 0.34 16.17
N ASP A 456 -55.80 1.41 15.42
CA ASP A 456 -56.55 2.62 15.76
C ASP A 456 -56.67 2.97 17.27
N GLY A 457 -55.56 3.44 17.86
CA GLY A 457 -55.52 3.91 19.25
C GLY A 457 -55.48 2.82 20.33
N ALA A 458 -55.43 1.54 19.96
CA ALA A 458 -55.26 0.44 20.89
C ALA A 458 -53.77 0.19 21.19
N PHE A 459 -53.45 -0.26 22.40
CA PHE A 459 -52.10 -0.68 22.75
C PHE A 459 -51.73 -1.99 22.06
N SER A 460 -50.45 -2.12 21.63
CA SER A 460 -49.88 -3.37 21.15
C SER A 460 -50.07 -4.47 22.23
N LYS A 461 -50.63 -5.62 21.84
CA LYS A 461 -50.88 -6.75 22.74
C LYS A 461 -49.77 -7.80 22.53
N THR A 462 -49.06 -8.14 23.60
CA THR A 462 -48.12 -9.26 23.58
C THR A 462 -48.88 -10.58 23.48
N ILE A 463 -48.57 -11.38 22.44
CA ILE A 463 -49.17 -12.70 22.17
C ILE A 463 -48.43 -13.77 22.95
N VAL A 464 -47.08 -13.77 22.83
CA VAL A 464 -46.20 -14.72 23.51
C VAL A 464 -44.90 -14.01 23.93
N GLN A 465 -44.28 -14.52 24.99
CA GLN A 465 -42.97 -14.08 25.46
C GLN A 465 -42.19 -15.28 25.97
N TYR A 466 -40.97 -15.44 25.50
CA TYR A 466 -40.08 -16.55 25.89
C TYR A 466 -38.68 -16.05 26.19
N PRO A 467 -38.08 -16.43 27.33
CA PRO A 467 -36.66 -16.18 27.59
C PRO A 467 -35.79 -17.07 26.71
N TYR A 468 -34.51 -16.72 26.56
CA TYR A 468 -33.56 -17.48 25.75
C TYR A 468 -33.42 -18.95 26.15
N GLU A 469 -33.49 -19.23 27.44
CA GLU A 469 -33.36 -20.58 28.01
C GLU A 469 -34.48 -21.55 27.53
N LYS A 470 -35.56 -21.03 26.99
CA LYS A 470 -36.64 -21.82 26.40
C LYS A 470 -36.42 -22.15 24.93
N LEU A 471 -35.56 -21.42 24.24
CA LEU A 471 -35.26 -21.68 22.82
C LEU A 471 -34.53 -23.00 22.69
N LYS A 472 -35.14 -23.97 22.06
CA LYS A 472 -34.56 -25.29 21.76
C LYS A 472 -33.91 -25.33 20.40
N MET A 473 -34.53 -24.71 19.41
CA MET A 473 -34.07 -24.71 18.03
C MET A 473 -34.55 -23.46 17.31
N SER A 474 -33.70 -22.95 16.42
CA SER A 474 -34.05 -21.95 15.41
C SER A 474 -33.65 -22.47 14.04
N SER A 475 -34.54 -22.35 13.06
CA SER A 475 -34.27 -22.70 11.67
C SER A 475 -34.92 -21.70 10.71
N ASP A 476 -34.59 -21.75 9.45
CA ASP A 476 -35.17 -20.89 8.41
C ASP A 476 -35.18 -21.61 7.07
N ASP A 477 -36.02 -21.14 6.15
CA ASP A 477 -36.10 -21.65 4.78
C ASP A 477 -35.13 -20.93 3.80
N GLY A 478 -34.39 -19.94 4.28
CA GLY A 478 -33.49 -19.11 3.47
C GLY A 478 -34.20 -18.10 2.58
N ILE A 479 -35.55 -18.07 2.54
CA ILE A 479 -36.37 -17.24 1.68
C ILE A 479 -37.11 -16.17 2.49
N ARG A 480 -38.01 -16.58 3.41
CA ARG A 480 -38.84 -15.69 4.22
C ARG A 480 -39.32 -16.26 5.56
N MET A 481 -39.26 -17.57 5.76
CA MET A 481 -39.79 -18.22 6.95
C MET A 481 -38.72 -18.41 8.02
N LEU A 482 -39.07 -17.98 9.24
CA LEU A 482 -38.28 -18.22 10.45
C LEU A 482 -39.07 -19.18 11.36
N TYR A 483 -38.41 -20.21 11.86
CA TYR A 483 -38.98 -21.22 12.75
C TYR A 483 -38.24 -21.15 14.09
N LEU A 484 -39.02 -20.97 15.18
CA LEU A 484 -38.50 -20.90 16.56
C LEU A 484 -39.20 -21.93 17.41
N ASP A 485 -38.52 -22.96 17.87
CA ASP A 485 -39.05 -23.98 18.78
C ASP A 485 -38.67 -23.66 20.22
N PHE A 486 -39.66 -23.34 21.04
CA PHE A 486 -39.50 -23.14 22.47
C PHE A 486 -39.97 -24.36 23.28
N GLY A 487 -40.47 -25.42 22.64
CA GLY A 487 -41.06 -26.58 23.26
C GLY A 487 -42.40 -26.28 23.94
N GLY A 488 -43.02 -27.30 24.57
CA GLY A 488 -44.28 -27.17 25.27
C GLY A 488 -45.50 -27.34 24.39
N LYS A 489 -46.65 -26.85 24.84
CA LYS A 489 -47.92 -27.02 24.16
C LYS A 489 -48.09 -26.16 22.91
N ASP A 490 -47.33 -25.04 22.86
CA ASP A 490 -47.45 -24.09 21.75
C ASP A 490 -46.56 -24.49 20.55
N GLY A 491 -45.64 -25.44 20.76
CA GLY A 491 -44.80 -25.99 19.69
C GLY A 491 -43.84 -24.99 19.06
N GLU A 492 -43.67 -25.11 17.76
CA GLU A 492 -42.84 -24.28 16.95
C GLU A 492 -43.59 -23.03 16.46
N LEU A 493 -43.04 -21.85 16.66
CA LEU A 493 -43.53 -20.62 16.05
C LEU A 493 -43.04 -20.55 14.61
N GLN A 494 -43.95 -20.43 13.66
CA GLN A 494 -43.69 -20.23 12.24
C GLN A 494 -44.00 -18.78 11.88
N LEU A 495 -42.98 -18.02 11.56
CA LEU A 495 -43.05 -16.58 11.33
C LEU A 495 -42.62 -16.26 9.89
N ASP A 496 -43.49 -15.60 9.15
CA ASP A 496 -43.17 -15.07 7.84
C ASP A 496 -42.59 -13.67 8.01
N LEU A 497 -41.30 -13.50 7.72
CA LEU A 497 -40.60 -12.23 7.86
C LEU A 497 -40.67 -11.35 6.60
N HIS A 498 -41.39 -11.78 5.56
CA HIS A 498 -41.54 -11.12 4.26
C HIS A 498 -40.22 -10.87 3.51
N SER A 499 -39.10 -11.31 4.06
CA SER A 499 -37.73 -11.18 3.53
C SER A 499 -36.84 -12.28 4.07
N CYS A 500 -35.65 -12.43 3.50
CA CYS A 500 -34.68 -13.43 3.94
C CYS A 500 -34.45 -13.36 5.46
N PRO A 501 -34.63 -14.45 6.21
CA PRO A 501 -34.51 -14.47 7.67
C PRO A 501 -33.07 -14.50 8.18
N LYS A 502 -32.06 -14.62 7.31
CA LYS A 502 -30.65 -14.75 7.70
C LYS A 502 -30.16 -13.66 8.65
N PRO A 503 -30.47 -12.36 8.47
CA PRO A 503 -30.09 -11.33 9.44
C PRO A 503 -30.58 -11.65 10.85
N ILE A 504 -31.85 -12.06 10.98
CA ILE A 504 -32.49 -12.36 12.27
C ILE A 504 -31.86 -13.58 12.93
N VAL A 505 -31.64 -14.66 12.16
CA VAL A 505 -30.98 -15.87 12.65
C VAL A 505 -29.57 -15.57 13.16
N PHE A 506 -28.81 -14.75 12.45
CA PHE A 506 -27.47 -14.35 12.88
C PHE A 506 -27.51 -13.50 14.16
N ILE A 507 -28.48 -12.59 14.29
CA ILE A 507 -28.67 -11.75 15.47
C ILE A 507 -29.03 -12.61 16.70
N ILE A 508 -29.97 -13.55 16.56
CA ILE A 508 -30.36 -14.48 17.64
C ILE A 508 -29.10 -15.18 18.19
N HIS A 509 -28.26 -15.70 17.30
CA HIS A 509 -27.03 -16.38 17.70
C HIS A 509 -25.97 -15.44 18.28
N SER A 510 -25.87 -14.19 17.79
CA SER A 510 -24.95 -13.20 18.35
C SER A 510 -25.33 -12.80 19.76
N PHE A 511 -26.63 -12.58 20.03
CA PHE A 511 -27.13 -12.32 21.37
C PHE A 511 -26.86 -13.51 22.30
N LEU A 512 -27.13 -14.72 21.83
CA LEU A 512 -26.87 -15.94 22.62
C LEU A 512 -25.39 -16.11 22.93
N SER A 513 -24.51 -15.96 21.94
CA SER A 513 -23.06 -16.09 22.10
C SER A 513 -22.50 -15.05 23.08
N ALA A 514 -22.92 -13.78 22.94
CA ALA A 514 -22.50 -12.71 23.84
C ALA A 514 -22.97 -12.99 25.29
N LYS A 515 -24.21 -13.45 25.46
CA LYS A 515 -24.77 -13.81 26.78
C LYS A 515 -24.03 -14.97 27.44
N ILE A 516 -23.76 -16.04 26.68
CA ILE A 516 -22.99 -17.19 27.17
C ILE A 516 -21.58 -16.78 27.60
N THR A 517 -20.91 -15.96 26.78
CA THR A 517 -19.55 -15.44 27.07
C THR A 517 -19.56 -14.58 28.34
N ARG A 518 -20.52 -13.68 28.49
CA ARG A 518 -20.67 -12.84 29.70
C ARG A 518 -20.89 -13.67 30.97
N LEU A 519 -21.64 -14.74 30.88
CA LEU A 519 -21.90 -15.65 32.01
C LEU A 519 -20.73 -16.58 32.32
N GLY A 520 -19.64 -16.54 31.55
CA GLY A 520 -18.50 -17.45 31.70
C GLY A 520 -18.78 -18.89 31.35
N LEU A 521 -19.90 -19.14 30.65
CA LEU A 521 -20.25 -20.45 30.13
C LEU A 521 -19.51 -20.63 28.79
N VAL A 522 -18.47 -21.44 28.79
CA VAL A 522 -17.70 -21.74 27.57
C VAL A 522 -18.58 -22.59 26.65
N ALA A 523 -18.78 -22.16 25.41
CA ALA A 523 -19.45 -22.93 24.37
C ALA A 523 -18.54 -24.02 23.81
#